data_39119305cb28e3992195b552cd30e68a
#
_entry.id   39119305cb28e3992195b552cd30e68a
#
_cell.length_a   1.000
_cell.length_b   1.000
_cell.length_c   1.000
_cell.angle_alpha   90.00
_cell.angle_beta   90.00
_cell.angle_gamma   90.00
#
_symmetry.space_group_name_H-M   'P 1'
#
loop_
_entity.id
_entity.type
_entity.pdbx_description
1 polymer ?
#
loop_
_entity_poly.entity_id
_entity_poly.type
_entity_poly.pdbx_seq_one_letter_code
_entity_poly.pdbx_strand_id
1 'polypeptide(L)'
;QRGNASPALSELPLLQETAISLGTAIEQKKGKEKESVSILERYCEALYEAYLTLQEGLSGDASGEIAADQLAMEQLATDQLIKAGNCLKDLKEVLERDCKRQVVFLLHSAKHFASLRPLIDALREREDTEVKLMPIPYFDRMGDGSLSEMHYEGENFPKEYPITDYRSYNFLAELPDCIVMNSPYDAFNPVWSVDPFFYSEKLKQYTNKLVYIPWFVTDEIDPENPEDRKAFYNMQYYVTVPGIFHADYTIVQSEGMRAAYLEKISRFLEKEMEQKEEHPASKEACLKEKSTEELMQMMQQKIFGVGSCLLGEKEGQGTKEVVESLKQILFEKK
;
A
#
# COMPACT_ATOMS: atom_id res chain seq x y z
N GLN A 1 -15.64 31.54 27.85
CA GLN A 1 -16.35 30.94 26.71
C GLN A 1 -16.15 31.70 25.39
N ARG A 2 -15.73 32.97 25.36
CA ARG A 2 -15.37 33.71 24.12
C ARG A 2 -14.14 33.16 23.37
N GLY A 3 -13.45 32.18 23.91
CA GLY A 3 -12.21 31.64 23.36
C GLY A 3 -12.36 30.57 22.27
N ASN A 4 -13.54 29.97 22.08
CA ASN A 4 -13.71 28.81 21.16
C ASN A 4 -14.10 29.16 19.73
N ALA A 5 -14.67 30.34 19.44
CA ALA A 5 -15.08 30.74 18.09
C ALA A 5 -13.88 31.25 17.23
N SER A 6 -12.88 31.86 17.85
CA SER A 6 -11.72 32.42 17.13
C SER A 6 -10.87 31.37 16.39
N PRO A 7 -10.53 30.21 16.98
CA PRO A 7 -9.86 29.14 16.23
C PRO A 7 -10.70 28.60 15.06
N ALA A 8 -12.02 28.43 15.25
CA ALA A 8 -12.91 27.94 14.19
C ALA A 8 -12.90 28.87 12.96
N LEU A 9 -12.97 30.18 13.17
CA LEU A 9 -12.94 31.16 12.09
C LEU A 9 -11.64 31.15 11.28
N SER A 10 -10.52 30.71 11.85
CA SER A 10 -9.26 30.56 11.14
C SER A 10 -9.14 29.23 10.39
N GLU A 11 -9.83 28.18 10.85
CA GLU A 11 -9.74 26.83 10.26
C GLU A 11 -10.73 26.61 9.11
N LEU A 12 -11.95 27.18 9.21
CA LEU A 12 -13.00 26.99 8.21
C LEU A 12 -12.58 27.38 6.78
N PRO A 13 -11.90 28.51 6.52
CA PRO A 13 -11.39 28.85 5.19
C PRO A 13 -10.37 27.82 4.66
N LEU A 14 -9.50 27.28 5.51
CA LEU A 14 -8.50 26.28 5.11
C LEU A 14 -9.16 24.95 4.71
N LEU A 15 -10.21 24.55 5.42
CA LEU A 15 -11.02 23.37 5.05
C LEU A 15 -11.71 23.60 3.71
N GLN A 16 -12.23 24.80 3.46
CA GLN A 16 -12.87 25.15 2.19
C GLN A 16 -11.87 25.15 1.03
N GLU A 17 -10.68 25.72 1.20
CA GLU A 17 -9.61 25.68 0.19
C GLU A 17 -9.18 24.26 -0.14
N THR A 18 -9.08 23.39 0.88
CA THR A 18 -8.76 21.98 0.71
C THR A 18 -9.84 21.27 -0.10
N ALA A 19 -11.13 21.52 0.21
CA ALA A 19 -12.25 20.94 -0.51
C ALA A 19 -12.31 21.40 -1.98
N ILE A 20 -12.04 22.67 -2.26
CA ILE A 20 -11.96 23.22 -3.62
C ILE A 20 -10.81 22.55 -4.40
N SER A 21 -9.65 22.37 -3.77
CA SER A 21 -8.51 21.69 -4.39
C SER A 21 -8.82 20.24 -4.73
N LEU A 22 -9.51 19.52 -3.81
CA LEU A 22 -9.98 18.15 -4.05
C LEU A 22 -11.02 18.10 -5.18
N GLY A 23 -12.00 19.02 -5.19
CA GLY A 23 -13.00 19.13 -6.25
C GLY A 23 -12.35 19.32 -7.61
N THR A 24 -11.39 20.23 -7.71
CA THR A 24 -10.62 20.49 -8.94
C THR A 24 -9.88 19.22 -9.42
N ALA A 25 -9.26 18.47 -8.51
CA ALA A 25 -8.58 17.23 -8.85
C ALA A 25 -9.56 16.16 -9.37
N ILE A 26 -10.74 16.04 -8.75
CA ILE A 26 -11.81 15.13 -9.19
C ILE A 26 -12.33 15.55 -10.58
N GLU A 27 -12.58 16.83 -10.81
CA GLU A 27 -13.03 17.33 -12.10
C GLU A 27 -12.03 17.04 -13.22
N GLN A 28 -10.74 17.21 -12.96
CA GLN A 28 -9.67 16.91 -13.93
C GLN A 28 -9.59 15.43 -14.29
N LYS A 29 -9.77 14.55 -13.31
CA LYS A 29 -9.67 13.08 -13.52
C LYS A 29 -10.97 12.46 -14.04
N LYS A 30 -12.14 12.93 -13.61
CA LYS A 30 -13.44 12.25 -13.79
C LYS A 30 -14.51 13.09 -14.49
N GLY A 31 -14.26 14.37 -14.74
CA GLY A 31 -15.19 15.32 -15.34
C GLY A 31 -16.04 16.08 -14.30
N LYS A 32 -16.64 17.21 -14.76
CA LYS A 32 -17.33 18.16 -13.88
C LYS A 32 -18.68 17.69 -13.34
N GLU A 33 -19.38 16.84 -14.08
CA GLU A 33 -20.74 16.38 -13.74
C GLU A 33 -20.75 15.16 -12.82
N LYS A 34 -19.89 15.14 -11.81
CA LYS A 34 -19.83 14.03 -10.86
C LYS A 34 -20.53 14.38 -9.55
N GLU A 35 -21.26 13.41 -9.01
CA GLU A 35 -21.95 13.52 -7.72
C GLU A 35 -20.99 13.97 -6.60
N SER A 36 -19.75 13.47 -6.61
CA SER A 36 -18.70 13.87 -5.65
C SER A 36 -18.36 15.37 -5.71
N VAL A 37 -18.41 16.01 -6.88
CA VAL A 37 -18.21 17.47 -7.04
C VAL A 37 -19.37 18.22 -6.39
N SER A 38 -20.61 17.85 -6.70
CA SER A 38 -21.79 18.48 -6.10
C SER A 38 -21.87 18.32 -4.58
N ILE A 39 -21.35 17.22 -4.04
CA ILE A 39 -21.25 17.04 -2.59
C ILE A 39 -20.20 18.00 -1.99
N LEU A 40 -19.05 18.18 -2.65
CA LEU A 40 -18.02 19.14 -2.22
C LEU A 40 -18.50 20.60 -2.29
N GLU A 41 -19.31 20.94 -3.29
CA GLU A 41 -19.95 22.26 -3.38
C GLU A 41 -20.87 22.51 -2.18
N ARG A 42 -21.75 21.56 -1.84
CA ARG A 42 -22.61 21.64 -0.65
C ARG A 42 -21.82 21.68 0.66
N TYR A 43 -20.70 20.99 0.73
CA TYR A 43 -19.78 21.05 1.87
C TYR A 43 -19.18 22.45 2.02
N CYS A 44 -18.71 23.03 0.93
CA CYS A 44 -18.15 24.42 0.92
C CYS A 44 -19.22 25.45 1.30
N GLU A 45 -20.46 25.31 0.82
CA GLU A 45 -21.58 26.15 1.23
C GLU A 45 -21.84 26.08 2.74
N ALA A 46 -21.94 24.88 3.28
CA ALA A 46 -22.18 24.68 4.71
C ALA A 46 -21.06 25.27 5.58
N LEU A 47 -19.78 25.16 5.16
CA LEU A 47 -18.65 25.79 5.86
C LEU A 47 -18.73 27.33 5.79
N TYR A 48 -19.09 27.87 4.63
CA TYR A 48 -19.21 29.31 4.44
C TYR A 48 -20.37 29.92 5.28
N GLU A 49 -21.53 29.24 5.30
CA GLU A 49 -22.65 29.66 6.14
C GLU A 49 -22.29 29.61 7.64
N ALA A 50 -21.59 28.55 8.08
CA ALA A 50 -21.08 28.47 9.45
C ALA A 50 -20.10 29.60 9.77
N TYR A 51 -19.19 29.92 8.84
CA TYR A 51 -18.24 31.03 8.99
C TYR A 51 -18.95 32.37 9.16
N LEU A 52 -19.93 32.71 8.29
CA LEU A 52 -20.69 33.94 8.38
C LEU A 52 -21.45 34.05 9.70
N THR A 53 -22.15 32.98 10.10
CA THR A 53 -22.91 32.92 11.35
C THR A 53 -22.02 33.15 12.58
N LEU A 54 -20.83 32.54 12.62
CA LEU A 54 -19.84 32.76 13.69
C LEU A 54 -19.28 34.17 13.69
N GLN A 55 -19.05 34.76 12.52
CA GLN A 55 -18.55 36.14 12.37
C GLN A 55 -19.59 37.17 12.86
N GLU A 56 -20.86 36.98 12.51
CA GLU A 56 -21.98 37.84 12.98
C GLU A 56 -22.15 37.72 14.47
N GLY A 57 -22.11 36.52 15.05
CA GLY A 57 -22.20 36.29 16.48
C GLY A 57 -21.08 36.94 17.31
N LEU A 58 -19.91 37.18 16.73
CA LEU A 58 -18.78 37.91 17.36
C LEU A 58 -18.87 39.42 17.22
N SER A 59 -19.66 39.93 16.24
CA SER A 59 -19.76 41.36 15.94
C SER A 59 -20.85 42.07 16.75
N GLY A 60 -21.70 41.34 17.46
CA GLY A 60 -22.79 41.88 18.28
C GLY A 60 -22.32 42.63 19.54
N ASP A 61 -22.88 43.84 19.77
CA ASP A 61 -22.51 44.74 20.88
C ASP A 61 -23.07 44.29 22.24
N ALA A 62 -22.37 44.53 23.31
CA ALA A 62 -22.51 43.86 24.62
C ALA A 62 -23.66 44.39 25.52
N SER A 63 -24.91 44.49 25.06
CA SER A 63 -26.07 44.79 25.88
C SER A 63 -26.91 43.52 26.17
N GLY A 64 -27.40 43.40 27.38
CA GLY A 64 -27.86 42.16 28.05
C GLY A 64 -29.03 41.34 27.46
N GLU A 65 -29.66 41.73 26.34
CA GLU A 65 -30.67 40.90 25.58
C GLU A 65 -30.00 39.91 24.62
N ILE A 66 -28.70 39.99 24.41
CA ILE A 66 -27.92 39.36 23.36
C ILE A 66 -27.54 37.89 23.65
N ALA A 67 -27.68 37.43 24.89
CA ALA A 67 -27.27 36.05 25.24
C ALA A 67 -28.14 34.98 24.55
N ALA A 68 -29.42 35.28 24.29
CA ALA A 68 -30.33 34.34 23.60
C ALA A 68 -30.03 34.29 22.09
N ASP A 69 -29.80 35.44 21.47
CA ASP A 69 -29.47 35.53 20.02
C ASP A 69 -28.08 34.93 19.74
N GLN A 70 -27.12 35.13 20.64
CA GLN A 70 -25.78 34.53 20.50
C GLN A 70 -25.83 33.00 20.61
N LEU A 71 -26.64 32.46 21.54
CA LEU A 71 -26.83 31.03 21.68
C LEU A 71 -27.54 30.45 20.42
N ALA A 72 -28.50 31.16 19.85
CA ALA A 72 -29.18 30.76 18.62
C ALA A 72 -28.22 30.74 17.42
N MET A 73 -27.30 31.72 17.31
CA MET A 73 -26.27 31.74 16.28
C MET A 73 -25.23 30.62 16.47
N GLU A 74 -24.78 30.35 17.68
CA GLU A 74 -23.91 29.21 17.97
C GLU A 74 -24.57 27.87 17.57
N GLN A 75 -25.87 27.74 17.86
CA GLN A 75 -26.63 26.55 17.46
C GLN A 75 -26.75 26.44 15.94
N LEU A 76 -27.04 27.54 15.25
CA LEU A 76 -27.15 27.57 13.79
C LEU A 76 -25.80 27.23 13.12
N ALA A 77 -24.69 27.79 13.60
CA ALA A 77 -23.37 27.44 13.12
C ALA A 77 -23.04 25.96 13.37
N THR A 78 -23.45 25.42 14.51
CA THR A 78 -23.28 23.98 14.83
C THR A 78 -24.08 23.12 13.86
N ASP A 79 -25.31 23.48 13.54
CA ASP A 79 -26.14 22.75 12.58
C ASP A 79 -25.55 22.76 11.16
N GLN A 80 -24.93 23.88 10.75
CA GLN A 80 -24.21 23.96 9.48
C GLN A 80 -22.95 23.05 9.48
N LEU A 81 -22.20 23.01 10.57
CA LEU A 81 -21.05 22.10 10.69
C LEU A 81 -21.47 20.62 10.70
N ILE A 82 -22.62 20.31 11.29
CA ILE A 82 -23.19 18.94 11.20
C ILE A 82 -23.54 18.60 9.74
N LYS A 83 -24.15 19.53 8.99
CA LYS A 83 -24.41 19.33 7.54
C LYS A 83 -23.12 19.12 6.77
N ALA A 84 -22.09 19.92 7.01
CA ALA A 84 -20.77 19.72 6.42
C ALA A 84 -20.22 18.33 6.75
N GLY A 85 -20.30 17.88 8.01
CA GLY A 85 -19.89 16.56 8.42
C GLY A 85 -20.64 15.41 7.71
N ASN A 86 -21.93 15.60 7.43
CA ASN A 86 -22.74 14.66 6.64
C ASN A 86 -22.29 14.63 5.17
N CYS A 87 -22.02 15.79 4.56
CA CYS A 87 -21.46 15.84 3.21
C CYS A 87 -20.14 15.05 3.09
N LEU A 88 -19.28 15.08 4.09
CA LEU A 88 -18.04 14.28 4.08
C LEU A 88 -18.31 12.76 4.16
N LYS A 89 -19.37 12.34 4.86
CA LYS A 89 -19.79 10.92 4.86
C LYS A 89 -20.30 10.50 3.51
N ASP A 90 -21.22 11.30 2.93
CA ASP A 90 -21.77 11.07 1.59
C ASP A 90 -20.64 11.04 0.54
N LEU A 91 -19.69 11.98 0.61
CA LEU A 91 -18.52 12.03 -0.28
C LEU A 91 -17.70 10.76 -0.20
N LYS A 92 -17.44 10.27 1.01
CA LYS A 92 -16.70 9.03 1.23
C LYS A 92 -17.41 7.85 0.56
N GLU A 93 -18.70 7.70 0.75
CA GLU A 93 -19.50 6.61 0.15
C GLU A 93 -19.49 6.68 -1.38
N VAL A 94 -19.65 7.89 -1.95
CA VAL A 94 -19.61 8.10 -3.40
C VAL A 94 -18.21 7.81 -3.97
N LEU A 95 -17.15 8.25 -3.29
CA LEU A 95 -15.78 7.97 -3.72
C LEU A 95 -15.43 6.48 -3.60
N GLU A 96 -15.86 5.80 -2.54
CA GLU A 96 -15.66 4.35 -2.39
C GLU A 96 -16.38 3.56 -3.50
N ARG A 97 -17.57 4.03 -3.95
CA ARG A 97 -18.32 3.44 -5.06
C ARG A 97 -17.69 3.72 -6.42
N ASP A 98 -17.26 4.97 -6.65
CA ASP A 98 -16.83 5.46 -7.97
C ASP A 98 -15.34 5.32 -8.23
N CYS A 99 -14.53 5.11 -7.19
CA CYS A 99 -13.09 4.88 -7.30
C CYS A 99 -12.79 3.38 -7.28
N LYS A 100 -12.32 2.86 -8.42
CA LYS A 100 -11.77 1.51 -8.45
C LYS A 100 -10.47 1.48 -7.68
N ARG A 101 -10.28 0.43 -6.89
CA ARG A 101 -8.98 0.16 -6.24
C ARG A 101 -7.98 -0.26 -7.30
N GLN A 102 -6.85 0.41 -7.34
CA GLN A 102 -5.82 0.11 -8.32
C GLN A 102 -4.79 -0.85 -7.73
N VAL A 103 -4.62 -1.99 -8.39
CA VAL A 103 -3.62 -3.01 -8.05
C VAL A 103 -2.61 -3.12 -9.19
N VAL A 104 -1.35 -2.79 -8.89
CA VAL A 104 -0.25 -2.84 -9.86
C VAL A 104 0.57 -4.10 -9.63
N PHE A 105 0.70 -4.95 -10.65
CA PHE A 105 1.54 -6.15 -10.63
C PHE A 105 2.85 -5.87 -11.36
N LEU A 106 3.97 -5.94 -10.64
CA LEU A 106 5.31 -5.73 -11.17
C LEU A 106 5.99 -7.08 -11.43
N LEU A 107 6.28 -7.37 -12.70
CA LEU A 107 6.98 -8.59 -13.11
C LEU A 107 8.17 -8.24 -14.01
N HIS A 108 9.36 -8.72 -13.67
CA HIS A 108 10.54 -8.52 -14.51
C HIS A 108 10.64 -9.53 -15.66
N SER A 109 10.02 -10.71 -15.55
CA SER A 109 10.04 -11.73 -16.59
C SER A 109 8.66 -12.33 -16.86
N ALA A 110 8.32 -12.50 -18.12
CA ALA A 110 7.07 -13.12 -18.58
C ALA A 110 6.94 -14.60 -18.14
N LYS A 111 8.07 -15.28 -17.90
CA LYS A 111 8.09 -16.66 -17.39
C LYS A 111 7.45 -16.78 -16.00
N HIS A 112 7.47 -15.72 -15.23
CA HIS A 112 6.91 -15.68 -13.88
C HIS A 112 5.42 -15.33 -13.84
N PHE A 113 4.82 -15.00 -14.98
CA PHE A 113 3.42 -14.61 -15.07
C PHE A 113 2.46 -15.67 -14.52
N ALA A 114 2.77 -16.95 -14.75
CA ALA A 114 1.94 -18.07 -14.28
C ALA A 114 1.72 -18.06 -12.76
N SER A 115 2.68 -17.56 -11.97
CA SER A 115 2.58 -17.47 -10.50
C SER A 115 1.52 -16.50 -10.01
N LEU A 116 1.15 -15.50 -10.81
CA LEU A 116 0.20 -14.45 -10.46
C LEU A 116 -1.06 -14.46 -11.32
N ARG A 117 -1.06 -15.20 -12.45
CA ARG A 117 -2.17 -15.22 -13.40
C ARG A 117 -3.53 -15.50 -12.76
N PRO A 118 -3.74 -16.54 -11.94
CA PRO A 118 -5.05 -16.80 -11.35
C PRO A 118 -5.56 -15.66 -10.47
N LEU A 119 -4.66 -14.97 -9.76
CA LEU A 119 -5.00 -13.80 -8.95
C LEU A 119 -5.36 -12.61 -9.85
N ILE A 120 -4.57 -12.35 -10.88
CA ILE A 120 -4.81 -11.28 -11.87
C ILE A 120 -6.18 -11.47 -12.53
N ASP A 121 -6.50 -12.69 -12.97
CA ASP A 121 -7.79 -13.03 -13.60
C ASP A 121 -8.95 -12.76 -12.65
N ALA A 122 -8.86 -13.25 -11.41
CA ALA A 122 -9.90 -13.05 -10.40
C ALA A 122 -10.10 -11.56 -10.01
N LEU A 123 -9.04 -10.76 -10.03
CA LEU A 123 -9.15 -9.31 -9.75
C LEU A 123 -9.70 -8.54 -10.94
N ARG A 124 -9.42 -8.95 -12.17
CA ARG A 124 -9.98 -8.34 -13.39
C ARG A 124 -11.49 -8.55 -13.53
N GLU A 125 -12.03 -9.61 -12.94
CA GLU A 125 -13.49 -9.87 -12.91
C GLU A 125 -14.24 -8.95 -11.92
N ARG A 126 -13.52 -8.25 -11.03
CA ARG A 126 -14.14 -7.35 -10.05
C ARG A 126 -14.42 -5.98 -10.65
N GLU A 127 -15.64 -5.50 -10.48
CA GLU A 127 -16.05 -4.17 -10.94
C GLU A 127 -15.38 -3.02 -10.17
N ASP A 128 -15.03 -3.26 -8.89
CA ASP A 128 -14.43 -2.29 -7.97
C ASP A 128 -12.90 -2.24 -8.04
N THR A 129 -12.28 -2.97 -8.98
CA THR A 129 -10.82 -3.09 -9.07
C THR A 129 -10.32 -2.74 -10.47
N GLU A 130 -9.22 -2.02 -10.54
CA GLU A 130 -8.44 -1.78 -11.75
C GLU A 130 -7.09 -2.49 -11.62
N VAL A 131 -6.84 -3.46 -12.50
CA VAL A 131 -5.58 -4.22 -12.52
C VAL A 131 -4.64 -3.63 -13.57
N LYS A 132 -3.44 -3.27 -13.14
CA LYS A 132 -2.33 -2.84 -14.00
C LYS A 132 -1.26 -3.94 -14.00
N LEU A 133 -1.11 -4.62 -15.13
CA LEU A 133 0.02 -5.53 -15.35
C LEU A 133 1.19 -4.72 -15.94
N MET A 134 2.26 -4.58 -15.19
CA MET A 134 3.40 -3.74 -15.53
C MET A 134 4.69 -4.56 -15.58
N PRO A 135 5.12 -4.98 -16.77
CA PRO A 135 6.48 -5.49 -16.96
C PRO A 135 7.50 -4.40 -16.61
N ILE A 136 8.51 -4.76 -15.82
CA ILE A 136 9.57 -3.84 -15.40
C ILE A 136 10.93 -4.28 -15.94
N PRO A 137 11.86 -3.35 -16.24
CA PRO A 137 13.19 -3.68 -16.71
C PRO A 137 14.05 -4.30 -15.60
N TYR A 138 14.98 -5.14 -15.99
CA TYR A 138 16.02 -5.68 -15.14
C TYR A 138 17.37 -5.66 -15.85
N PHE A 139 18.44 -5.75 -15.09
CA PHE A 139 19.81 -5.60 -15.56
C PHE A 139 20.65 -6.78 -15.07
N ASP A 140 21.59 -7.23 -15.89
CA ASP A 140 22.65 -8.11 -15.43
C ASP A 140 23.58 -7.36 -14.49
N ARG A 141 24.20 -8.09 -13.53
CA ARG A 141 25.21 -7.55 -12.63
C ARG A 141 26.59 -8.02 -12.99
N MET A 142 27.52 -7.07 -12.96
CA MET A 142 28.94 -7.33 -13.06
C MET A 142 29.52 -7.77 -11.70
N GLY A 143 30.69 -8.37 -11.71
CA GLY A 143 31.34 -8.84 -10.48
C GLY A 143 31.67 -7.74 -9.45
N ASP A 144 31.73 -6.47 -9.88
CA ASP A 144 31.87 -5.29 -9.01
C ASP A 144 30.52 -4.75 -8.47
N GLY A 145 29.41 -5.40 -8.83
CA GLY A 145 28.07 -5.02 -8.43
C GLY A 145 27.41 -3.96 -9.30
N SER A 146 28.10 -3.43 -10.32
CA SER A 146 27.52 -2.48 -11.28
C SER A 146 26.46 -3.15 -12.17
N LEU A 147 25.49 -2.35 -12.64
CA LEU A 147 24.47 -2.80 -13.58
C LEU A 147 25.03 -2.71 -15.00
N SER A 148 24.75 -3.73 -15.83
CA SER A 148 25.23 -3.80 -17.21
C SER A 148 24.07 -3.85 -18.21
N GLU A 149 23.87 -4.94 -18.93
CA GLU A 149 22.86 -5.05 -19.96
C GLU A 149 21.44 -4.97 -19.40
N MET A 150 20.61 -4.13 -20.01
CA MET A 150 19.19 -3.98 -19.69
C MET A 150 18.36 -4.96 -20.48
N HIS A 151 17.48 -5.66 -19.79
CA HIS A 151 16.49 -6.56 -20.35
C HIS A 151 15.08 -6.04 -20.08
N TYR A 152 14.18 -6.20 -21.06
CA TYR A 152 12.77 -5.87 -20.93
C TYR A 152 11.92 -6.88 -21.69
N GLU A 153 11.02 -7.55 -21.01
CA GLU A 153 10.24 -8.66 -21.56
C GLU A 153 8.75 -8.31 -21.80
N GLY A 154 8.39 -7.04 -21.88
CA GLY A 154 6.98 -6.62 -22.03
C GLY A 154 6.28 -7.27 -23.24
N GLU A 155 6.98 -7.46 -24.36
CA GLU A 155 6.43 -8.07 -25.58
C GLU A 155 6.20 -9.60 -25.45
N ASN A 156 6.80 -10.23 -24.44
CA ASN A 156 6.70 -11.69 -24.20
C ASN A 156 5.47 -12.05 -23.36
N PHE A 157 4.75 -11.08 -22.79
CA PHE A 157 3.53 -11.33 -22.05
C PHE A 157 2.38 -11.73 -22.98
N PRO A 158 1.41 -12.56 -22.51
CA PRO A 158 0.29 -12.97 -23.33
C PRO A 158 -0.55 -11.77 -23.78
N LYS A 159 -0.86 -11.69 -25.07
CA LYS A 159 -1.50 -10.52 -25.70
C LYS A 159 -2.92 -10.20 -25.17
N GLU A 160 -3.58 -11.18 -24.59
CA GLU A 160 -4.89 -11.02 -23.93
C GLU A 160 -4.83 -10.24 -22.61
N TYR A 161 -3.61 -9.99 -22.10
CA TYR A 161 -3.38 -9.16 -20.92
C TYR A 161 -2.77 -7.83 -21.34
N PRO A 162 -3.55 -6.75 -21.37
CA PRO A 162 -2.99 -5.42 -21.67
C PRO A 162 -1.95 -5.05 -20.63
N ILE A 163 -0.74 -4.73 -21.11
CA ILE A 163 0.35 -4.28 -20.26
C ILE A 163 0.32 -2.77 -20.09
N THR A 164 0.74 -2.30 -18.92
CA THR A 164 0.98 -0.90 -18.61
C THR A 164 2.45 -0.59 -18.85
N ASP A 165 2.76 0.39 -19.69
CA ASP A 165 4.14 0.82 -19.91
C ASP A 165 4.64 1.58 -18.67
N TYR A 166 5.67 1.03 -18.01
CA TYR A 166 6.26 1.60 -16.81
C TYR A 166 6.81 3.02 -17.02
N ARG A 167 7.19 3.39 -18.25
CA ARG A 167 7.73 4.71 -18.60
C ARG A 167 6.67 5.81 -18.61
N SER A 168 5.43 5.45 -18.88
CA SER A 168 4.28 6.37 -18.93
C SER A 168 3.47 6.39 -17.64
N TYR A 169 3.70 5.46 -16.69
CA TYR A 169 2.97 5.37 -15.44
C TYR A 169 3.59 6.28 -14.37
N ASN A 170 2.84 7.24 -13.90
CA ASN A 170 3.29 8.17 -12.85
C ASN A 170 2.85 7.69 -11.47
N PHE A 171 3.71 6.95 -10.77
CA PHE A 171 3.43 6.42 -9.43
C PHE A 171 3.02 7.51 -8.42
N LEU A 172 3.63 8.70 -8.49
CA LEU A 172 3.33 9.79 -7.56
C LEU A 172 1.93 10.39 -7.80
N ALA A 173 1.47 10.41 -9.05
CA ALA A 173 0.14 10.91 -9.39
C ALA A 173 -0.96 9.84 -9.23
N GLU A 174 -0.62 8.58 -9.49
CA GLU A 174 -1.58 7.47 -9.44
C GLU A 174 -1.78 6.94 -8.01
N LEU A 175 -0.71 6.85 -7.21
CA LEU A 175 -0.72 6.33 -5.82
C LEU A 175 -1.54 5.04 -5.69
N PRO A 176 -1.13 3.95 -6.33
CA PRO A 176 -1.93 2.73 -6.37
C PRO A 176 -2.21 2.19 -4.95
N ASP A 177 -3.42 1.67 -4.75
CA ASP A 177 -3.84 1.11 -3.46
C ASP A 177 -2.98 -0.07 -3.03
N CYS A 178 -2.50 -0.84 -4.02
CA CYS A 178 -1.65 -2.00 -3.79
C CYS A 178 -0.62 -2.16 -4.91
N ILE A 179 0.61 -2.46 -4.53
CA ILE A 179 1.66 -2.92 -5.45
C ILE A 179 2.02 -4.36 -5.09
N VAL A 180 1.90 -5.26 -6.05
CA VAL A 180 2.33 -6.66 -5.93
C VAL A 180 3.65 -6.82 -6.68
N MET A 181 4.71 -7.19 -5.97
CA MET A 181 6.01 -7.49 -6.54
C MET A 181 6.33 -8.98 -6.41
N ASN A 182 7.07 -9.53 -7.36
CA ASN A 182 7.55 -10.91 -7.32
C ASN A 182 9.07 -11.03 -7.14
N SER A 183 9.81 -9.92 -7.11
CA SER A 183 11.25 -9.88 -6.86
C SER A 183 11.53 -9.15 -5.53
N PRO A 184 12.05 -9.85 -4.51
CA PRO A 184 12.32 -9.24 -3.20
C PRO A 184 13.77 -8.77 -3.04
N TYR A 185 14.60 -8.92 -4.06
CA TYR A 185 16.07 -8.89 -3.90
C TYR A 185 16.66 -7.48 -3.84
N ASP A 186 16.02 -6.50 -4.49
CA ASP A 186 16.56 -5.16 -4.66
C ASP A 186 18.02 -5.22 -5.16
N ALA A 187 18.96 -4.60 -4.42
CA ALA A 187 20.37 -4.63 -4.76
C ALA A 187 21.12 -5.91 -4.32
N PHE A 188 20.45 -6.87 -3.65
CA PHE A 188 21.13 -7.99 -2.99
C PHE A 188 21.35 -9.23 -3.87
N ASN A 189 20.69 -9.33 -5.02
CA ASN A 189 20.97 -10.42 -5.94
C ASN A 189 22.31 -10.16 -6.66
N PRO A 190 23.27 -11.10 -6.61
CA PRO A 190 24.60 -10.88 -7.21
C PRO A 190 24.64 -11.02 -8.73
N VAL A 191 23.59 -11.57 -9.35
CA VAL A 191 23.58 -11.94 -10.78
C VAL A 191 22.81 -10.92 -11.60
N TRP A 192 21.70 -10.41 -11.09
CA TRP A 192 20.81 -9.45 -11.77
C TRP A 192 20.10 -8.55 -10.77
N SER A 193 19.52 -7.46 -11.24
CA SER A 193 18.70 -6.56 -10.44
C SER A 193 17.56 -5.99 -11.28
N VAL A 194 16.38 -5.83 -10.71
CA VAL A 194 15.39 -4.93 -11.30
C VAL A 194 15.95 -3.51 -11.34
N ASP A 195 15.37 -2.64 -12.18
CA ASP A 195 15.73 -1.23 -12.17
C ASP A 195 15.59 -0.66 -10.76
N PRO A 196 16.59 0.10 -10.25
CA PRO A 196 16.58 0.64 -8.89
C PRO A 196 15.37 1.51 -8.53
N PHE A 197 14.65 2.02 -9.52
CA PHE A 197 13.36 2.68 -9.31
C PHE A 197 12.33 1.74 -8.68
N PHE A 198 12.38 0.44 -9.02
CA PHE A 198 11.46 -0.59 -8.52
C PHE A 198 11.97 -1.34 -7.30
N TYR A 199 12.95 -0.83 -6.60
CA TYR A 199 13.36 -1.37 -5.30
C TYR A 199 12.25 -1.19 -4.27
N SER A 200 12.09 -2.16 -3.41
CA SER A 200 10.99 -2.26 -2.46
C SER A 200 10.86 -1.04 -1.52
N GLU A 201 11.99 -0.46 -1.09
CA GLU A 201 12.02 0.78 -0.31
C GLU A 201 11.38 1.96 -1.05
N LYS A 202 11.66 2.07 -2.36
CA LYS A 202 11.06 3.13 -3.20
C LYS A 202 9.59 2.88 -3.48
N LEU A 203 9.22 1.65 -3.83
CA LEU A 203 7.84 1.28 -4.09
C LEU A 203 6.94 1.57 -2.89
N LYS A 204 7.46 1.37 -1.68
CA LYS A 204 6.76 1.65 -0.42
C LYS A 204 6.33 3.12 -0.27
N GLN A 205 6.98 4.05 -0.96
CA GLN A 205 6.63 5.48 -0.93
C GLN A 205 5.38 5.79 -1.75
N TYR A 206 4.97 4.90 -2.66
CA TYR A 206 3.87 5.13 -3.60
C TYR A 206 2.61 4.32 -3.30
N THR A 207 2.64 3.44 -2.29
CA THR A 207 1.49 2.61 -1.95
C THR A 207 1.37 2.41 -0.44
N ASN A 208 0.14 2.29 0.02
CA ASN A 208 -0.13 1.89 1.40
C ASN A 208 0.02 0.38 1.62
N LYS A 209 0.08 -0.42 0.52
CA LYS A 209 0.13 -1.87 0.60
C LYS A 209 1.10 -2.43 -0.44
N LEU A 210 2.32 -2.74 0.00
CA LEU A 210 3.32 -3.46 -0.78
C LEU A 210 3.26 -4.94 -0.45
N VAL A 211 2.99 -5.77 -1.44
CA VAL A 211 2.83 -7.23 -1.27
C VAL A 211 3.90 -7.96 -2.06
N TYR A 212 4.60 -8.88 -1.41
CA TYR A 212 5.52 -9.79 -2.08
C TYR A 212 4.87 -11.17 -2.25
N ILE A 213 4.82 -11.65 -3.47
CA ILE A 213 4.39 -13.01 -3.84
C ILE A 213 5.51 -13.67 -4.64
N PRO A 214 6.13 -14.74 -4.13
CA PRO A 214 7.19 -15.46 -4.84
C PRO A 214 6.72 -16.00 -6.20
N TRP A 215 7.60 -15.94 -7.19
CA TRP A 215 7.39 -16.52 -8.50
C TRP A 215 7.80 -18.00 -8.58
N PHE A 216 8.17 -18.59 -7.46
CA PHE A 216 8.62 -19.98 -7.36
C PHE A 216 7.98 -20.65 -6.13
N VAL A 217 8.00 -21.96 -6.15
CA VAL A 217 7.72 -22.85 -5.01
C VAL A 217 8.93 -23.76 -4.81
N THR A 218 9.12 -24.22 -3.59
CA THR A 218 10.16 -25.19 -3.22
C THR A 218 9.52 -26.40 -2.55
N ASP A 219 10.29 -27.46 -2.32
CA ASP A 219 9.89 -28.47 -1.35
C ASP A 219 9.72 -27.83 0.02
N GLU A 220 8.86 -28.43 0.86
CA GLU A 220 8.70 -28.00 2.26
C GLU A 220 10.05 -28.15 2.99
N ILE A 221 10.38 -27.15 3.79
CA ILE A 221 11.64 -27.10 4.53
C ILE A 221 11.33 -27.09 6.02
N ASP A 222 11.77 -28.14 6.71
CA ASP A 222 11.73 -28.22 8.17
C ASP A 222 13.09 -27.80 8.74
N PRO A 223 13.17 -26.66 9.46
CA PRO A 223 14.42 -26.21 10.07
C PRO A 223 15.07 -27.20 11.06
N GLU A 224 14.27 -28.09 11.63
CA GLU A 224 14.75 -29.09 12.59
C GLU A 224 15.15 -30.41 11.92
N ASN A 225 14.80 -30.62 10.64
CA ASN A 225 15.20 -31.80 9.89
C ASN A 225 16.64 -31.69 9.39
N PRO A 226 17.55 -32.59 9.77
CA PRO A 226 18.95 -32.58 9.31
C PRO A 226 19.10 -32.68 7.78
N GLU A 227 18.16 -33.31 7.09
CA GLU A 227 18.17 -33.45 5.62
C GLU A 227 17.90 -32.13 4.93
N ASP A 228 17.13 -31.22 5.53
CA ASP A 228 16.77 -29.93 5.00
C ASP A 228 17.82 -28.84 5.30
N ARG A 229 18.88 -29.16 6.04
CA ARG A 229 19.89 -28.18 6.47
C ARG A 229 20.45 -27.33 5.32
N LYS A 230 20.71 -27.95 4.16
CA LYS A 230 21.23 -27.22 2.99
C LYS A 230 20.15 -26.31 2.38
N ALA A 231 18.92 -26.79 2.28
CA ALA A 231 17.80 -26.01 1.79
C ALA A 231 17.54 -24.82 2.70
N PHE A 232 17.47 -25.06 4.02
CA PHE A 232 17.31 -24.02 5.04
C PHE A 232 18.46 -23.01 5.04
N TYR A 233 19.71 -23.44 4.82
CA TYR A 233 20.84 -22.53 4.67
C TYR A 233 20.62 -21.60 3.46
N ASN A 234 20.20 -22.13 2.31
CA ASN A 234 20.00 -21.38 1.09
C ASN A 234 18.83 -20.37 1.17
N MET A 235 17.91 -20.54 2.12
CA MET A 235 16.82 -19.56 2.33
C MET A 235 17.34 -18.15 2.57
N GLN A 236 18.57 -17.96 3.06
CA GLN A 236 19.16 -16.63 3.23
C GLN A 236 19.17 -15.79 1.95
N TYR A 237 19.22 -16.42 0.77
CA TYR A 237 19.28 -15.73 -0.51
C TYR A 237 17.93 -15.17 -0.97
N TYR A 238 16.81 -15.53 -0.32
CA TYR A 238 15.48 -15.06 -0.71
C TYR A 238 14.54 -14.74 0.47
N VAL A 239 14.98 -15.02 1.71
CA VAL A 239 14.20 -14.71 2.93
C VAL A 239 14.75 -13.51 3.69
N THR A 240 16.09 -13.35 3.74
CA THR A 240 16.74 -12.25 4.46
C THR A 240 17.17 -11.13 3.51
N VAL A 241 16.29 -10.73 2.63
CA VAL A 241 16.51 -9.72 1.58
C VAL A 241 15.55 -8.54 1.76
N PRO A 242 15.88 -7.33 1.25
CA PRO A 242 15.16 -6.10 1.57
C PRO A 242 13.65 -6.17 1.34
N GLY A 243 13.21 -6.76 0.24
CA GLY A 243 11.79 -6.83 -0.10
C GLY A 243 10.94 -7.53 0.94
N ILE A 244 11.48 -8.52 1.67
CA ILE A 244 10.79 -9.20 2.78
C ILE A 244 10.56 -8.24 3.96
N PHE A 245 11.55 -7.39 4.25
CA PHE A 245 11.45 -6.43 5.36
C PHE A 245 10.60 -5.21 5.01
N HIS A 246 10.61 -4.75 3.76
CA HIS A 246 9.85 -3.58 3.31
C HIS A 246 8.39 -3.90 2.98
N ALA A 247 8.08 -5.11 2.51
CA ALA A 247 6.70 -5.50 2.21
C ALA A 247 5.79 -5.40 3.44
N ASP A 248 4.54 -5.01 3.23
CA ASP A 248 3.49 -5.09 4.26
C ASP A 248 3.00 -6.52 4.42
N TYR A 249 3.00 -7.28 3.33
CA TYR A 249 2.59 -8.68 3.30
C TYR A 249 3.54 -9.50 2.44
N THR A 250 3.98 -10.62 2.97
CA THR A 250 4.75 -11.63 2.27
C THR A 250 3.94 -12.92 2.24
N ILE A 251 3.68 -13.42 1.05
CA ILE A 251 2.88 -14.63 0.85
C ILE A 251 3.82 -15.80 0.59
N VAL A 252 3.62 -16.88 1.30
CA VAL A 252 4.38 -18.12 1.09
C VAL A 252 3.44 -19.31 0.89
N GLN A 253 3.99 -20.39 0.33
CA GLN A 253 3.22 -21.53 -0.18
C GLN A 253 2.48 -22.36 0.88
N SER A 254 2.88 -22.28 2.15
CA SER A 254 2.30 -23.08 3.23
C SER A 254 2.60 -22.50 4.61
N GLU A 255 1.89 -22.95 5.65
CA GLU A 255 2.22 -22.63 7.04
C GLU A 255 3.55 -23.25 7.47
N GLY A 256 3.96 -24.40 6.92
CA GLY A 256 5.28 -24.98 7.13
C GLY A 256 6.38 -24.05 6.63
N MET A 257 6.25 -23.56 5.39
CA MET A 257 7.18 -22.59 4.85
C MET A 257 7.14 -21.24 5.59
N ARG A 258 5.96 -20.81 6.06
CA ARG A 258 5.88 -19.63 6.94
C ARG A 258 6.73 -19.79 8.20
N ALA A 259 6.63 -20.94 8.85
CA ALA A 259 7.45 -21.24 10.03
C ALA A 259 8.95 -21.25 9.69
N ALA A 260 9.35 -21.85 8.58
CA ALA A 260 10.74 -21.85 8.11
C ALA A 260 11.26 -20.43 7.78
N TYR A 261 10.42 -19.56 7.19
CA TYR A 261 10.78 -18.15 6.96
C TYR A 261 11.02 -17.40 8.26
N LEU A 262 10.09 -17.54 9.23
CA LEU A 262 10.20 -16.87 10.53
C LEU A 262 11.44 -17.34 11.29
N GLU A 263 11.72 -18.63 11.31
CA GLU A 263 12.93 -19.20 11.94
C GLU A 263 14.21 -18.67 11.25
N LYS A 264 14.20 -18.58 9.90
CA LYS A 264 15.35 -18.04 9.16
C LYS A 264 15.59 -16.57 9.48
N ILE A 265 14.53 -15.78 9.59
CA ILE A 265 14.63 -14.35 9.95
C ILE A 265 15.11 -14.21 11.40
N SER A 266 14.60 -15.02 12.35
CA SER A 266 15.06 -14.99 13.74
C SER A 266 16.58 -15.19 13.84
N ARG A 267 17.09 -16.26 13.23
CA ARG A 267 18.54 -16.55 13.22
C ARG A 267 19.36 -15.47 12.51
N PHE A 268 18.79 -14.82 11.50
CA PHE A 268 19.44 -13.68 10.84
C PHE A 268 19.53 -12.48 11.76
N LEU A 269 18.43 -12.09 12.42
CA LEU A 269 18.37 -10.95 13.31
C LEU A 269 19.28 -11.13 14.54
N GLU A 270 19.30 -12.32 15.13
CA GLU A 270 20.19 -12.67 16.24
C GLU A 270 21.67 -12.43 15.85
N LYS A 271 22.07 -12.95 14.69
CA LYS A 271 23.45 -12.79 14.17
C LYS A 271 23.80 -11.32 13.88
N GLU A 272 22.87 -10.55 13.30
CA GLU A 272 23.07 -9.13 13.03
C GLU A 272 23.22 -8.32 14.32
N MET A 273 22.50 -8.68 15.38
CA MET A 273 22.62 -8.03 16.69
C MET A 273 23.95 -8.34 17.36
N GLU A 274 24.42 -9.60 17.32
CA GLU A 274 25.76 -9.98 17.82
C GLU A 274 26.86 -9.20 17.10
N GLN A 275 26.79 -9.06 15.76
CA GLN A 275 27.76 -8.29 14.99
C GLN A 275 27.73 -6.78 15.26
N LYS A 276 26.55 -6.22 15.63
CA LYS A 276 26.44 -4.81 16.03
C LYS A 276 27.11 -4.50 17.36
N GLU A 277 27.07 -5.43 18.31
CA GLU A 277 27.78 -5.29 19.58
C GLU A 277 29.31 -5.27 19.36
N GLU A 278 29.81 -6.03 18.38
CA GLU A 278 31.24 -6.05 18.04
C GLU A 278 31.66 -4.89 17.13
N HIS A 279 30.80 -4.41 16.23
CA HIS A 279 31.09 -3.34 15.26
C HIS A 279 29.93 -2.34 15.08
N PRO A 280 29.84 -1.25 15.87
CA PRO A 280 28.71 -0.30 15.86
C PRO A 280 28.53 0.51 14.57
N ALA A 281 29.36 0.32 13.54
CA ALA A 281 29.29 1.06 12.27
C ALA A 281 28.61 0.33 11.11
N SER A 282 27.98 -0.84 11.32
CA SER A 282 27.29 -1.59 10.26
C SER A 282 25.95 -0.97 9.85
N LYS A 283 25.72 -0.98 8.52
CA LYS A 283 24.87 -0.02 7.80
C LYS A 283 23.54 -0.58 7.35
N GLU A 284 22.55 -0.86 8.17
CA GLU A 284 21.18 -0.98 7.62
C GLU A 284 20.19 -0.14 8.44
N ALA A 285 19.70 0.93 7.83
CA ALA A 285 18.93 1.98 8.51
C ALA A 285 17.55 1.50 9.02
N CYS A 286 16.93 0.49 8.42
CA CYS A 286 15.59 0.02 8.82
C CYS A 286 15.59 -0.86 10.09
N LEU A 287 16.76 -1.36 10.52
CA LEU A 287 16.92 -2.21 11.72
C LEU A 287 17.41 -1.44 12.96
N LYS A 288 17.65 -0.12 12.84
CA LYS A 288 18.39 0.65 13.85
C LYS A 288 17.59 1.05 15.10
N GLU A 289 16.26 1.00 15.07
CA GLU A 289 15.41 1.56 16.13
C GLU A 289 14.57 0.54 16.89
N LYS A 290 14.51 -0.73 16.44
CA LYS A 290 13.62 -1.75 17.01
C LYS A 290 14.40 -2.90 17.62
N SER A 291 13.84 -3.50 18.69
CA SER A 291 14.39 -4.73 19.26
C SER A 291 14.14 -5.94 18.33
N THR A 292 14.90 -7.02 18.54
CA THR A 292 14.69 -8.28 17.79
C THR A 292 13.27 -8.81 17.99
N GLU A 293 12.73 -8.70 19.21
CA GLU A 293 11.37 -9.14 19.54
C GLU A 293 10.33 -8.34 18.78
N GLU A 294 10.47 -7.00 18.70
CA GLU A 294 9.56 -6.13 17.95
C GLU A 294 9.60 -6.44 16.46
N LEU A 295 10.80 -6.67 15.90
CA LEU A 295 10.96 -7.05 14.50
C LEU A 295 10.34 -8.41 14.23
N MET A 296 10.54 -9.40 15.10
CA MET A 296 9.93 -10.72 14.95
C MET A 296 8.41 -10.67 15.05
N GLN A 297 7.86 -9.89 15.98
CA GLN A 297 6.41 -9.67 16.08
C GLN A 297 5.84 -9.06 14.79
N MET A 298 6.54 -8.08 14.22
CA MET A 298 6.17 -7.51 12.92
C MET A 298 6.20 -8.58 11.81
N MET A 299 7.24 -9.39 11.73
CA MET A 299 7.36 -10.43 10.71
C MET A 299 6.26 -11.49 10.83
N GLN A 300 5.90 -11.89 12.05
CA GLN A 300 4.78 -12.81 12.30
C GLN A 300 3.45 -12.29 11.78
N GLN A 301 3.24 -10.96 11.80
CA GLN A 301 2.03 -10.31 11.30
C GLN A 301 2.04 -10.10 9.77
N LYS A 302 3.21 -10.11 9.15
CA LYS A 302 3.39 -9.82 7.72
C LYS A 302 3.45 -11.06 6.82
N ILE A 303 3.90 -12.21 7.35
CA ILE A 303 4.13 -13.43 6.56
C ILE A 303 2.94 -14.37 6.70
N PHE A 304 2.38 -14.80 5.54
CA PHE A 304 1.17 -15.62 5.47
C PHE A 304 1.40 -16.86 4.63
N GLY A 305 1.15 -18.03 5.21
CA GLY A 305 1.26 -19.35 4.57
C GLY A 305 -0.04 -19.77 3.89
N VAL A 306 -0.54 -18.99 2.94
CA VAL A 306 -1.87 -19.18 2.35
C VAL A 306 -1.89 -20.02 1.07
N GLY A 307 -0.72 -20.43 0.58
CA GLY A 307 -0.61 -21.21 -0.66
C GLY A 307 0.05 -20.46 -1.80
N SER A 308 0.20 -21.14 -2.94
CA SER A 308 0.74 -20.58 -4.18
C SER A 308 -0.11 -20.98 -5.38
N CYS A 309 -0.37 -20.04 -6.27
CA CYS A 309 -1.05 -20.31 -7.54
C CYS A 309 -0.28 -21.28 -8.46
N LEU A 310 1.00 -21.57 -8.15
CA LEU A 310 1.81 -22.54 -8.89
C LEU A 310 1.56 -24.00 -8.48
N LEU A 311 1.06 -24.26 -7.27
CA LEU A 311 0.88 -25.62 -6.76
C LEU A 311 -0.30 -26.35 -7.40
N GLY A 312 -1.29 -25.62 -7.93
CA GLY A 312 -2.42 -26.21 -8.64
C GLY A 312 -3.29 -27.11 -7.76
N GLU A 313 -4.28 -27.80 -8.39
CA GLU A 313 -5.25 -28.65 -7.70
C GLU A 313 -4.66 -29.96 -7.14
N LYS A 314 -3.43 -30.32 -7.52
CA LYS A 314 -2.84 -31.63 -7.19
C LYS A 314 -2.32 -31.78 -5.77
N GLU A 315 -2.10 -30.67 -5.04
CA GLU A 315 -1.51 -30.71 -3.69
C GLU A 315 -2.49 -30.27 -2.59
N GLY A 316 -3.79 -30.40 -2.80
CA GLY A 316 -4.79 -30.33 -1.73
C GLY A 316 -5.27 -28.92 -1.35
N GLN A 317 -4.69 -27.87 -1.89
CA GLN A 317 -5.25 -26.51 -1.84
C GLN A 317 -5.71 -26.10 -3.23
N GLY A 318 -7.01 -25.98 -3.42
CA GLY A 318 -7.56 -25.50 -4.70
C GLY A 318 -7.06 -24.09 -5.01
N THR A 319 -6.62 -23.84 -6.22
CA THR A 319 -6.19 -22.50 -6.69
C THR A 319 -7.22 -21.42 -6.32
N LYS A 320 -8.50 -21.76 -6.28
CA LYS A 320 -9.59 -20.86 -5.87
C LYS A 320 -9.46 -20.42 -4.41
N GLU A 321 -9.16 -21.33 -3.48
CA GLU A 321 -9.01 -21.01 -2.05
C GLU A 321 -7.80 -20.09 -1.82
N VAL A 322 -6.69 -20.37 -2.52
CA VAL A 322 -5.50 -19.51 -2.49
C VAL A 322 -5.84 -18.11 -3.01
N VAL A 323 -6.53 -18.01 -4.15
CA VAL A 323 -6.94 -16.72 -4.73
C VAL A 323 -7.88 -15.96 -3.80
N GLU A 324 -8.85 -16.62 -3.15
CA GLU A 324 -9.74 -15.96 -2.19
C GLU A 324 -8.97 -15.44 -0.96
N SER A 325 -8.04 -16.22 -0.42
CA SER A 325 -7.17 -15.78 0.68
C SER A 325 -6.30 -14.57 0.28
N LEU A 326 -5.73 -14.60 -0.93
CA LEU A 326 -4.96 -13.48 -1.47
C LEU A 326 -5.83 -12.23 -1.64
N LYS A 327 -7.05 -12.36 -2.15
CA LYS A 327 -8.00 -11.25 -2.27
C LYS A 327 -8.33 -10.64 -0.91
N GLN A 328 -8.55 -11.44 0.12
CA GLN A 328 -8.78 -10.95 1.48
C GLN A 328 -7.59 -10.10 1.96
N ILE A 329 -6.36 -10.61 1.85
CA ILE A 329 -5.16 -9.87 2.25
C ILE A 329 -5.02 -8.55 1.48
N LEU A 330 -5.27 -8.56 0.16
CA LEU A 330 -5.15 -7.36 -0.68
C LEU A 330 -6.18 -6.29 -0.32
N PHE A 331 -7.37 -6.67 0.15
CA PHE A 331 -8.49 -5.75 0.39
C PHE A 331 -8.83 -5.55 1.87
N GLU A 332 -8.20 -6.27 2.81
CA GLU A 332 -8.36 -5.98 4.23
C GLU A 332 -7.92 -4.55 4.55
N LYS A 333 -8.77 -3.86 5.29
CA LYS A 333 -8.42 -2.55 5.86
C LYS A 333 -7.40 -2.78 6.97
N LYS A 334 -6.28 -2.07 6.90
CA LYS A 334 -5.38 -1.93 8.04
C LYS A 334 -6.09 -1.26 9.19
#